data_b3871af12ad2fe63ed56aba1bc4de46e
#
_entry.id   b3871af12ad2fe63ed56aba1bc4de46e
#
_cell.length_a   1.000
_cell.length_b   1.000
_cell.length_c   1.000
_cell.angle_alpha   90.00
_cell.angle_beta   90.00
_cell.angle_gamma   90.00
#
_symmetry.space_group_name_H-M   'P 1'
#
loop_
_entity.id
_entity.type
_entity.pdbx_description
1 polymer ?
#
loop_
_entity_poly.entity_id
_entity_poly.type
_entity_poly.pdbx_seq_one_letter_code
_entity_poly.pdbx_strand_id
1 'polypeptide(L)'
;KSYSGDVVPVKVQAADTNGTTVETTYTPKITPVVPTSEDATSTDIQGQTQSGKPTFTEGNPNVPIDEDTPATFEDGSTTKTVDGEGTYTVAPDGTVTFVPEKSFTGTASGVTVKRVDKNGTEITAKYTPTVTPVTPTATPVETTGKQGQTQTGKPEFTEGDSRVPMNDDVPATFDDGSTTKTVDGVGTYTVAADGTVTFVPEKSFTGKAPAVTVVREDKNGTKASATYTPTVTPVTPTATPAESTGPQGLVQTGTVTFTEGDPVAPIDKDTITLLDETGQPAASVEAKSPAGDVIGTFTVDKETGVVTFTPTDKSYSGDVVPVKVQAADTNGTTVETTYTPKITPV
;
A
#
# COMPACT_ATOMS: atom_id res chain seq x y z
N LYS A 1 3.69 58.33 -30.93
CA LYS A 1 2.90 58.10 -29.70
C LYS A 1 3.76 57.97 -28.45
N SER A 2 5.04 57.64 -28.57
CA SER A 2 5.97 57.39 -27.43
C SER A 2 6.69 58.66 -26.93
N TYR A 3 6.53 59.82 -27.62
CA TYR A 3 7.18 61.04 -27.19
C TYR A 3 6.48 61.70 -26.02
N SER A 4 7.23 62.11 -25.02
CA SER A 4 6.81 62.98 -23.94
C SER A 4 7.88 64.06 -23.67
N GLY A 5 7.49 65.22 -23.19
CA GLY A 5 8.40 66.30 -22.88
C GLY A 5 8.00 67.63 -23.54
N ASP A 6 8.94 68.55 -23.60
CA ASP A 6 8.71 69.86 -24.17
C ASP A 6 8.77 69.82 -25.70
N VAL A 7 7.88 70.55 -26.32
CA VAL A 7 7.80 70.71 -27.81
C VAL A 7 8.32 72.11 -28.19
N VAL A 8 9.07 72.15 -29.29
CA VAL A 8 9.55 73.45 -29.81
C VAL A 8 8.36 74.39 -30.05
N PRO A 9 8.38 75.60 -29.52
CA PRO A 9 7.28 76.59 -29.74
C PRO A 9 7.04 76.84 -31.20
N VAL A 10 5.77 76.92 -31.58
CA VAL A 10 5.34 77.32 -32.92
C VAL A 10 4.95 78.83 -32.88
N LYS A 11 5.53 79.66 -33.80
CA LYS A 11 5.17 81.01 -33.96
C LYS A 11 3.87 81.15 -34.77
N VAL A 12 2.96 81.94 -34.24
CA VAL A 12 1.69 82.25 -34.90
C VAL A 12 1.68 83.77 -35.17
N GLN A 13 1.46 84.16 -36.42
CA GLN A 13 1.46 85.52 -36.84
C GLN A 13 0.07 85.89 -37.42
N ALA A 14 -0.37 87.09 -37.08
CA ALA A 14 -1.53 87.70 -37.70
C ALA A 14 -1.20 89.12 -38.16
N ALA A 15 -1.86 89.64 -39.21
CA ALA A 15 -1.70 90.96 -39.69
C ALA A 15 -3.04 91.71 -39.62
N ASP A 16 -3.00 93.02 -39.31
CA ASP A 16 -4.17 93.90 -39.41
C ASP A 16 -4.41 94.31 -40.88
N THR A 17 -5.46 95.07 -41.14
CA THR A 17 -5.85 95.56 -42.48
C THR A 17 -4.84 96.52 -43.07
N ASN A 18 -3.93 97.06 -42.24
CA ASN A 18 -2.85 97.97 -42.69
C ASN A 18 -1.51 97.21 -42.94
N GLY A 19 -1.52 95.88 -42.75
CA GLY A 19 -0.35 95.06 -42.97
C GLY A 19 0.65 94.99 -41.77
N THR A 20 0.28 95.52 -40.62
CA THR A 20 1.08 95.46 -39.40
C THR A 20 0.95 94.05 -38.79
N THR A 21 2.04 93.36 -38.57
CA THR A 21 2.07 92.04 -38.07
C THR A 21 2.29 91.95 -36.55
N VAL A 22 1.65 91.03 -35.90
CA VAL A 22 1.86 90.65 -34.51
C VAL A 22 2.15 89.15 -34.44
N GLU A 23 3.15 88.75 -33.61
CA GLU A 23 3.54 87.41 -33.43
C GLU A 23 3.27 86.99 -32.01
N THR A 24 2.91 85.72 -31.81
CA THR A 24 2.87 85.01 -30.52
C THR A 24 3.39 83.63 -30.70
N THR A 25 3.51 82.90 -29.62
CA THR A 25 3.99 81.49 -29.67
C THR A 25 2.98 80.57 -28.98
N TYR A 26 2.81 79.36 -29.55
CA TYR A 26 2.13 78.25 -28.94
C TYR A 26 3.18 77.18 -28.52
N THR A 27 3.24 76.84 -27.23
CA THR A 27 4.20 75.94 -26.70
C THR A 27 3.44 74.76 -26.02
N PRO A 28 3.18 73.66 -26.73
CA PRO A 28 2.58 72.51 -26.12
C PRO A 28 3.60 71.75 -25.24
N LYS A 29 3.11 71.12 -24.17
CA LYS A 29 3.84 70.21 -23.35
C LYS A 29 3.11 68.88 -23.37
N ILE A 30 3.86 67.78 -23.64
CA ILE A 30 3.31 66.43 -23.64
C ILE A 30 3.72 65.72 -22.34
N THR A 31 2.72 65.40 -21.53
CA THR A 31 2.94 64.63 -20.30
C THR A 31 2.87 63.15 -20.61
N PRO A 32 3.78 62.32 -19.99
CA PRO A 32 3.74 60.91 -20.20
C PRO A 32 2.45 60.30 -19.62
N VAL A 33 1.92 59.26 -20.29
CA VAL A 33 0.88 58.39 -19.79
C VAL A 33 1.54 57.09 -19.34
N VAL A 34 1.39 56.76 -18.07
CA VAL A 34 2.00 55.59 -17.48
C VAL A 34 0.91 54.68 -16.93
N PRO A 35 0.66 53.52 -17.56
CA PRO A 35 -0.26 52.53 -17.01
C PRO A 35 0.28 51.92 -15.74
N THR A 36 -0.59 51.30 -14.91
CA THR A 36 -0.25 50.62 -13.69
C THR A 36 -0.66 49.15 -13.76
N SER A 37 -0.05 48.31 -12.92
CA SER A 37 -0.36 46.86 -12.87
C SER A 37 -0.36 46.33 -11.45
N GLU A 38 -1.08 45.25 -11.23
CA GLU A 38 -1.09 44.47 -9.98
C GLU A 38 -0.83 43.00 -10.28
N ASP A 39 0.02 42.40 -9.45
CA ASP A 39 0.34 40.98 -9.53
C ASP A 39 -0.87 40.11 -9.16
N ALA A 40 -0.88 38.89 -9.66
CA ALA A 40 -1.88 37.88 -9.32
C ALA A 40 -1.23 36.66 -8.65
N THR A 41 -1.98 36.04 -7.77
CA THR A 41 -1.61 34.77 -7.14
C THR A 41 -2.78 33.80 -7.20
N SER A 42 -2.50 32.52 -7.08
CA SER A 42 -3.48 31.47 -6.87
C SER A 42 -2.95 30.41 -5.95
N THR A 43 -3.84 29.65 -5.35
CA THR A 43 -3.48 28.50 -4.50
C THR A 43 -4.47 27.37 -4.77
N ASP A 44 -3.94 26.16 -5.06
CA ASP A 44 -4.74 24.96 -5.17
C ASP A 44 -3.90 23.75 -4.73
N ILE A 45 -4.52 22.59 -4.68
CA ILE A 45 -3.86 21.35 -4.27
C ILE A 45 -2.99 20.77 -5.39
N GLN A 46 -2.06 19.92 -5.00
CA GLN A 46 -1.15 19.18 -5.87
C GLN A 46 -1.87 18.47 -7.02
N GLY A 47 -1.36 18.65 -8.23
CA GLY A 47 -1.89 18.04 -9.46
C GLY A 47 -3.06 18.80 -10.11
N GLN A 48 -3.56 19.88 -9.50
CA GLN A 48 -4.67 20.66 -10.05
C GLN A 48 -4.17 21.85 -10.88
N THR A 49 -4.81 22.07 -12.04
CA THR A 49 -4.57 23.23 -12.88
C THR A 49 -5.10 24.49 -12.20
N GLN A 50 -4.31 25.56 -12.21
CA GLN A 50 -4.64 26.84 -11.63
C GLN A 50 -4.69 27.94 -12.70
N SER A 51 -5.35 29.02 -12.41
CA SER A 51 -5.32 30.21 -13.24
C SER A 51 -5.28 31.49 -12.39
N GLY A 52 -4.70 32.54 -12.98
CA GLY A 52 -4.67 33.85 -12.39
C GLY A 52 -4.51 34.90 -13.47
N LYS A 53 -5.06 36.07 -13.22
CA LYS A 53 -5.03 37.19 -14.17
C LYS A 53 -4.48 38.44 -13.48
N PRO A 54 -3.22 38.84 -13.77
CA PRO A 54 -2.70 40.12 -13.35
C PRO A 54 -3.59 41.26 -13.90
N THR A 55 -3.73 42.33 -13.14
CA THR A 55 -4.53 43.47 -13.52
C THR A 55 -3.66 44.54 -14.16
N PHE A 56 -4.12 45.08 -15.26
CA PHE A 56 -3.48 46.19 -15.98
C PHE A 56 -4.48 47.34 -16.09
N THR A 57 -4.09 48.57 -15.66
CA THR A 57 -4.95 49.73 -15.61
C THR A 57 -4.30 50.82 -16.45
N GLU A 58 -5.10 51.41 -17.33
CA GLU A 58 -4.65 52.53 -18.15
C GLU A 58 -4.22 53.75 -17.30
N GLY A 59 -3.18 54.43 -17.74
CA GLY A 59 -2.71 55.66 -17.09
C GLY A 59 -3.56 56.88 -17.38
N ASN A 60 -4.37 56.83 -18.45
CA ASN A 60 -5.32 57.87 -18.85
C ASN A 60 -6.44 57.23 -19.70
N PRO A 61 -7.73 57.57 -19.50
CA PRO A 61 -8.84 56.99 -20.25
C PRO A 61 -8.76 57.16 -21.77
N ASN A 62 -8.02 58.17 -22.27
CA ASN A 62 -7.80 58.38 -23.70
C ASN A 62 -6.70 57.48 -24.29
N VAL A 63 -5.98 56.75 -23.43
CA VAL A 63 -4.93 55.83 -23.80
C VAL A 63 -5.15 54.49 -23.06
N PRO A 64 -6.18 53.73 -23.44
CA PRO A 64 -6.50 52.46 -22.78
C PRO A 64 -5.45 51.40 -23.05
N ILE A 65 -5.48 50.31 -22.30
CA ILE A 65 -4.72 49.08 -22.61
C ILE A 65 -5.14 48.60 -24.00
N ASP A 66 -4.16 48.19 -24.81
CA ASP A 66 -4.39 47.77 -26.19
C ASP A 66 -4.91 46.34 -26.25
N GLU A 67 -6.22 46.16 -26.42
CA GLU A 67 -6.87 44.87 -26.54
C GLU A 67 -6.59 44.16 -27.88
N ASP A 68 -6.13 44.91 -28.91
CA ASP A 68 -5.77 44.34 -30.22
C ASP A 68 -4.37 43.71 -30.20
N THR A 69 -3.53 44.04 -29.20
CA THR A 69 -2.22 43.44 -28.99
C THR A 69 -2.33 42.38 -27.90
N PRO A 70 -2.22 41.07 -28.25
CA PRO A 70 -2.31 39.99 -27.28
C PRO A 70 -1.24 40.09 -26.18
N ALA A 71 -1.60 39.68 -24.95
CA ALA A 71 -0.66 39.55 -23.88
C ALA A 71 0.37 38.44 -24.19
N THR A 72 1.59 38.65 -23.74
CA THR A 72 2.69 37.68 -23.83
C THR A 72 3.43 37.57 -22.49
N PHE A 73 4.28 36.58 -22.34
CA PHE A 73 5.31 36.63 -21.31
C PHE A 73 6.40 37.68 -21.68
N GLU A 74 7.27 37.97 -20.71
CA GLU A 74 8.31 39.01 -20.88
C GLU A 74 9.22 38.77 -22.09
N ASP A 75 9.49 37.48 -22.39
CA ASP A 75 10.31 37.03 -23.54
C ASP A 75 9.57 37.03 -24.88
N GLY A 76 8.30 37.42 -24.87
CA GLY A 76 7.41 37.43 -26.04
C GLY A 76 6.74 36.09 -26.36
N SER A 77 7.00 35.05 -25.60
CA SER A 77 6.33 33.75 -25.72
C SER A 77 4.94 33.77 -25.11
N THR A 78 4.10 32.77 -25.44
CA THR A 78 2.79 32.52 -24.83
C THR A 78 2.73 31.25 -24.03
N THR A 79 3.82 30.47 -24.04
CA THR A 79 3.96 29.23 -23.27
C THR A 79 5.36 29.18 -22.67
N LYS A 80 5.45 28.79 -21.39
CA LYS A 80 6.70 28.63 -20.67
C LYS A 80 6.65 27.40 -19.78
N THR A 81 7.58 26.47 -19.99
CA THR A 81 7.77 25.30 -19.13
C THR A 81 8.94 25.52 -18.18
N VAL A 82 8.72 25.25 -16.90
CA VAL A 82 9.74 25.27 -15.86
C VAL A 82 9.88 23.85 -15.34
N ASP A 83 11.06 23.28 -15.57
CA ASP A 83 11.39 21.90 -15.19
C ASP A 83 11.21 21.70 -13.69
N GLY A 84 10.51 20.63 -13.30
CA GLY A 84 10.19 20.32 -11.90
C GLY A 84 9.07 21.16 -11.29
N GLU A 85 8.48 22.13 -12.02
CA GLU A 85 7.33 22.93 -11.54
C GLU A 85 6.08 22.69 -12.37
N GLY A 86 6.15 22.95 -13.70
CA GLY A 86 4.99 22.84 -14.57
C GLY A 86 5.06 23.76 -15.79
N THR A 87 3.92 23.92 -16.46
CA THR A 87 3.78 24.71 -17.71
C THR A 87 2.78 25.82 -17.53
N TYR A 88 3.19 27.03 -17.93
CA TYR A 88 2.38 28.24 -17.96
C TYR A 88 1.97 28.56 -19.39
N THR A 89 0.72 28.99 -19.58
CA THR A 89 0.23 29.56 -20.84
C THR A 89 -0.49 30.85 -20.55
N VAL A 90 -0.31 31.88 -21.41
CA VAL A 90 -1.02 33.15 -21.29
C VAL A 90 -1.99 33.32 -22.45
N ALA A 91 -3.23 33.64 -22.11
CA ALA A 91 -4.26 34.00 -23.09
C ALA A 91 -4.11 35.45 -23.54
N PRO A 92 -4.70 35.85 -24.72
CA PRO A 92 -4.63 37.20 -25.23
C PRO A 92 -5.06 38.31 -24.23
N ASP A 93 -5.98 37.98 -23.32
CA ASP A 93 -6.50 38.92 -22.32
C ASP A 93 -5.62 39.02 -21.05
N GLY A 94 -4.49 38.30 -21.01
CA GLY A 94 -3.57 38.28 -19.88
C GLY A 94 -3.85 37.21 -18.81
N THR A 95 -4.88 36.39 -18.98
CA THR A 95 -5.15 35.27 -18.09
C THR A 95 -4.08 34.22 -18.26
N VAL A 96 -3.42 33.82 -17.17
CA VAL A 96 -2.41 32.77 -17.13
C VAL A 96 -3.03 31.48 -16.61
N THR A 97 -2.79 30.39 -17.30
CA THR A 97 -3.09 29.02 -16.82
C THR A 97 -1.78 28.34 -16.45
N PHE A 98 -1.75 27.71 -15.29
CA PHE A 98 -0.62 26.91 -14.77
C PHE A 98 -1.03 25.46 -14.60
N VAL A 99 -0.36 24.57 -15.31
CA VAL A 99 -0.50 23.11 -15.16
C VAL A 99 0.73 22.62 -14.42
N PRO A 100 0.64 22.30 -13.11
CA PRO A 100 1.79 21.83 -12.34
C PRO A 100 2.21 20.43 -12.78
N GLU A 101 3.49 20.10 -12.62
CA GLU A 101 3.91 18.72 -12.59
C GLU A 101 3.28 18.01 -11.37
N LYS A 102 2.92 16.74 -11.54
CA LYS A 102 2.20 15.97 -10.48
C LYS A 102 2.95 15.89 -9.16
N SER A 103 4.29 15.91 -9.20
CA SER A 103 5.14 15.86 -8.01
C SER A 103 5.41 17.24 -7.38
N PHE A 104 5.06 18.34 -8.08
CA PHE A 104 5.36 19.69 -7.60
C PHE A 104 4.47 20.10 -6.44
N THR A 105 5.09 20.68 -5.41
CA THR A 105 4.43 21.31 -4.27
C THR A 105 5.20 22.56 -3.85
N GLY A 106 4.53 23.52 -3.24
CA GLY A 106 5.12 24.78 -2.80
C GLY A 106 4.79 25.95 -3.71
N THR A 107 5.44 27.08 -3.48
CA THR A 107 5.27 28.30 -4.30
C THR A 107 6.14 28.19 -5.54
N ALA A 108 5.51 28.27 -6.72
CA ALA A 108 6.20 28.21 -7.99
C ALA A 108 6.97 29.51 -8.27
N SER A 109 7.93 29.46 -9.21
CA SER A 109 8.72 30.64 -9.63
C SER A 109 7.86 31.74 -10.19
N GLY A 110 6.72 31.40 -10.80
CA GLY A 110 5.81 32.32 -11.46
C GLY A 110 6.31 32.78 -12.82
N VAL A 111 5.50 33.60 -13.46
CA VAL A 111 5.78 34.20 -14.79
C VAL A 111 5.40 35.66 -14.79
N THR A 112 6.10 36.44 -15.62
CA THR A 112 5.79 37.86 -15.84
C THR A 112 5.00 38.00 -17.12
N VAL A 113 3.80 38.59 -17.01
CA VAL A 113 2.90 38.90 -18.13
C VAL A 113 3.17 40.33 -18.59
N LYS A 114 3.24 40.54 -19.90
CA LYS A 114 3.46 41.82 -20.53
C LYS A 114 2.24 42.23 -21.38
N ARG A 115 1.80 43.45 -21.23
CA ARG A 115 0.81 44.12 -22.08
C ARG A 115 1.31 45.50 -22.52
N VAL A 116 0.63 46.12 -23.44
CA VAL A 116 0.91 47.48 -23.91
C VAL A 116 -0.35 48.33 -23.90
N ASP A 117 -0.19 49.63 -23.74
CA ASP A 117 -1.26 50.59 -23.97
C ASP A 117 -1.36 51.00 -25.48
N LYS A 118 -2.37 51.77 -25.83
CA LYS A 118 -2.55 52.28 -27.22
C LYS A 118 -1.43 53.21 -27.70
N ASN A 119 -0.55 53.68 -26.83
CA ASN A 119 0.66 54.39 -27.19
C ASN A 119 1.87 53.43 -27.42
N GLY A 120 1.72 52.15 -27.08
CA GLY A 120 2.82 51.16 -27.13
C GLY A 120 3.69 51.19 -25.88
N THR A 121 3.22 51.79 -24.77
CA THR A 121 3.94 51.73 -23.49
C THR A 121 3.77 50.37 -22.90
N GLU A 122 4.90 49.65 -22.69
CA GLU A 122 4.92 48.32 -22.08
C GLU A 122 4.69 48.41 -20.57
N ILE A 123 3.94 47.40 -20.06
CA ILE A 123 3.71 47.22 -18.65
C ILE A 123 3.72 45.72 -18.33
N THR A 124 4.27 45.36 -17.17
CA THR A 124 4.41 43.99 -16.73
C THR A 124 3.82 43.77 -15.36
N ALA A 125 3.32 42.58 -15.11
CA ALA A 125 2.92 42.09 -13.79
C ALA A 125 3.15 40.61 -13.68
N LYS A 126 3.39 40.13 -12.43
CA LYS A 126 3.71 38.75 -12.15
C LYS A 126 2.47 37.95 -11.78
N TYR A 127 2.44 36.68 -12.22
CA TYR A 127 1.52 35.67 -11.71
C TYR A 127 2.35 34.58 -10.97
N THR A 128 1.96 34.26 -9.72
CA THR A 128 2.65 33.30 -8.88
C THR A 128 1.65 32.32 -8.29
N PRO A 129 1.62 31.05 -8.76
CA PRO A 129 0.79 30.00 -8.17
C PRO A 129 1.49 29.35 -6.97
N THR A 130 0.69 28.88 -6.02
CA THR A 130 1.13 28.03 -4.91
C THR A 130 0.38 26.71 -4.96
N VAL A 131 1.12 25.61 -4.78
CA VAL A 131 0.58 24.24 -4.80
C VAL A 131 0.70 23.63 -3.41
N THR A 132 -0.43 23.31 -2.79
CA THR A 132 -0.45 22.63 -1.49
C THR A 132 -0.34 21.12 -1.66
N PRO A 133 0.48 20.43 -0.85
CA PRO A 133 0.67 18.98 -0.99
C PRO A 133 -0.62 18.21 -0.68
N VAL A 134 -0.82 17.08 -1.38
CA VAL A 134 -1.83 16.08 -1.07
C VAL A 134 -1.11 14.82 -0.63
N THR A 135 -1.46 14.31 0.55
CA THR A 135 -0.81 13.13 1.14
C THR A 135 -1.86 12.08 1.44
N PRO A 136 -1.85 10.93 0.74
CA PRO A 136 -2.70 9.79 1.10
C PRO A 136 -2.23 9.18 2.42
N THR A 137 -3.14 8.48 3.09
CA THR A 137 -2.88 7.78 4.34
C THR A 137 -3.14 6.29 4.20
N ALA A 138 -2.58 5.49 5.12
CA ALA A 138 -2.81 4.06 5.17
C ALA A 138 -2.93 3.57 6.61
N THR A 139 -3.80 2.59 6.84
CA THR A 139 -4.05 1.98 8.16
C THR A 139 -3.61 0.53 8.12
N PRO A 140 -2.78 0.06 9.07
CA PRO A 140 -2.35 -1.33 9.15
C PRO A 140 -3.51 -2.26 9.49
N VAL A 141 -3.35 -3.54 9.14
CA VAL A 141 -4.30 -4.60 9.46
C VAL A 141 -3.58 -5.79 10.07
N GLU A 142 -4.24 -6.43 11.02
CA GLU A 142 -3.81 -7.69 11.63
C GLU A 142 -4.90 -8.74 11.44
N THR A 143 -4.48 -10.01 11.30
CA THR A 143 -5.38 -11.15 11.23
C THR A 143 -4.92 -12.25 12.17
N THR A 144 -5.84 -13.11 12.57
CA THR A 144 -5.55 -14.29 13.35
C THR A 144 -6.24 -15.48 12.70
N GLY A 145 -5.48 -16.57 12.51
CA GLY A 145 -5.97 -17.82 11.96
C GLY A 145 -5.33 -19.01 12.65
N LYS A 146 -5.87 -20.18 12.39
CA LYS A 146 -5.38 -21.42 12.95
C LYS A 146 -4.17 -21.96 12.19
N GLN A 147 -3.34 -22.75 12.83
CA GLN A 147 -2.19 -23.41 12.23
C GLN A 147 -2.59 -24.14 10.94
N GLY A 148 -1.85 -23.88 9.86
CA GLY A 148 -2.12 -24.42 8.53
C GLY A 148 -3.19 -23.69 7.71
N GLN A 149 -3.90 -22.73 8.30
CA GLN A 149 -4.97 -21.96 7.64
C GLN A 149 -4.41 -20.75 6.90
N THR A 150 -4.78 -20.61 5.61
CA THR A 150 -4.52 -19.41 4.83
C THR A 150 -5.30 -18.23 5.41
N GLN A 151 -4.65 -17.07 5.50
CA GLN A 151 -5.27 -15.83 5.97
C GLN A 151 -5.20 -14.75 4.89
N THR A 152 -6.16 -13.83 4.92
CA THR A 152 -6.14 -12.65 4.06
C THR A 152 -6.37 -11.40 4.89
N GLY A 153 -5.67 -10.32 4.54
CA GLY A 153 -5.85 -9.02 5.15
C GLY A 153 -5.56 -7.91 4.14
N LYS A 154 -6.29 -6.81 4.25
CA LYS A 154 -6.13 -5.67 3.36
C LYS A 154 -5.93 -4.41 4.17
N PRO A 155 -4.72 -3.80 4.17
CA PRO A 155 -4.52 -2.47 4.70
C PRO A 155 -5.46 -1.49 4.00
N GLU A 156 -5.99 -0.55 4.74
CA GLU A 156 -6.88 0.49 4.20
C GLU A 156 -6.05 1.67 3.71
N PHE A 157 -6.31 2.12 2.48
CA PHE A 157 -5.66 3.28 1.87
C PHE A 157 -6.72 4.33 1.60
N THR A 158 -6.46 5.56 2.05
CA THR A 158 -7.38 6.69 1.93
C THR A 158 -6.69 7.83 1.20
N GLU A 159 -7.35 8.36 0.16
CA GLU A 159 -6.88 9.54 -0.53
C GLU A 159 -6.76 10.76 0.40
N GLY A 160 -5.77 11.62 0.12
CA GLY A 160 -5.59 12.86 0.87
C GLY A 160 -6.59 13.96 0.50
N ASP A 161 -7.13 13.90 -0.72
CA ASP A 161 -8.19 14.77 -1.25
C ASP A 161 -8.96 14.01 -2.33
N SER A 162 -10.28 14.19 -2.37
CA SER A 162 -11.17 13.48 -3.32
C SER A 162 -10.86 13.75 -4.80
N ARG A 163 -10.19 14.87 -5.11
CA ARG A 163 -9.73 15.21 -6.47
C ARG A 163 -8.45 14.47 -6.87
N VAL A 164 -7.80 13.81 -5.91
CA VAL A 164 -6.58 13.00 -6.11
C VAL A 164 -6.80 11.61 -5.50
N PRO A 165 -7.63 10.76 -6.14
CA PRO A 165 -7.92 9.43 -5.63
C PRO A 165 -6.69 8.51 -5.67
N MET A 166 -6.77 7.38 -4.95
CA MET A 166 -5.79 6.31 -5.09
C MET A 166 -5.75 5.83 -6.55
N ASN A 167 -4.55 5.51 -7.04
CA ASN A 167 -4.35 5.14 -8.44
C ASN A 167 -4.53 3.63 -8.65
N ASP A 168 -5.72 3.21 -9.10
CA ASP A 168 -6.03 1.81 -9.36
C ASP A 168 -5.36 1.25 -10.63
N ASP A 169 -4.77 2.11 -11.47
CA ASP A 169 -3.99 1.68 -12.64
C ASP A 169 -2.58 1.21 -12.28
N VAL A 170 -2.11 1.55 -11.06
CA VAL A 170 -0.82 1.12 -10.52
C VAL A 170 -1.06 0.06 -9.45
N PRO A 171 -0.68 -1.21 -9.70
CA PRO A 171 -0.88 -2.29 -8.74
C PRO A 171 -0.13 -2.05 -7.43
N ALA A 172 -0.73 -2.48 -6.31
CA ALA A 172 -0.05 -2.53 -5.03
C ALA A 172 1.17 -3.47 -5.08
N THR A 173 2.19 -3.12 -4.32
CA THR A 173 3.41 -3.94 -4.13
C THR A 173 3.78 -3.98 -2.67
N PHE A 174 4.71 -4.87 -2.32
CA PHE A 174 5.45 -4.73 -1.08
C PHE A 174 6.48 -3.59 -1.18
N ASP A 175 7.08 -3.22 -0.06
CA ASP A 175 8.03 -2.11 0.05
C ASP A 175 9.30 -2.28 -0.81
N ASP A 176 9.67 -3.51 -1.14
CA ASP A 176 10.77 -3.86 -2.04
C ASP A 176 10.37 -3.89 -3.53
N GLY A 177 9.12 -3.56 -3.85
CA GLY A 177 8.56 -3.59 -5.20
C GLY A 177 8.10 -4.98 -5.67
N SER A 178 8.28 -6.03 -4.87
CA SER A 178 7.80 -7.38 -5.18
C SER A 178 6.30 -7.53 -4.90
N THR A 179 5.70 -8.60 -5.44
CA THR A 179 4.31 -9.01 -5.14
C THR A 179 4.23 -10.33 -4.39
N THR A 180 5.37 -10.96 -4.14
CA THR A 180 5.48 -12.21 -3.39
C THR A 180 6.70 -12.15 -2.47
N LYS A 181 6.51 -12.58 -1.22
CA LYS A 181 7.57 -12.62 -0.20
C LYS A 181 7.47 -13.92 0.58
N THR A 182 8.54 -14.72 0.55
CA THR A 182 8.64 -15.96 1.31
C THR A 182 9.57 -15.76 2.49
N VAL A 183 9.13 -16.17 3.67
CA VAL A 183 9.92 -16.17 4.91
C VAL A 183 10.07 -17.61 5.38
N ASP A 184 11.30 -18.09 5.38
CA ASP A 184 11.66 -19.48 5.75
C ASP A 184 11.15 -19.80 7.16
N GLY A 185 10.51 -20.94 7.32
CA GLY A 185 9.94 -21.38 8.61
C GLY A 185 8.65 -20.65 9.01
N VAL A 186 8.15 -19.73 8.20
CA VAL A 186 6.94 -18.92 8.49
C VAL A 186 5.86 -19.13 7.43
N GLY A 187 6.13 -18.82 6.18
CA GLY A 187 5.17 -18.91 5.10
C GLY A 187 5.41 -17.92 3.95
N THR A 188 4.42 -17.81 3.07
CA THR A 188 4.49 -16.99 1.88
C THR A 188 3.36 -15.95 1.86
N TYR A 189 3.73 -14.71 1.59
CA TYR A 189 2.83 -13.57 1.41
C TYR A 189 2.75 -13.23 -0.07
N THR A 190 1.53 -12.95 -0.56
CA THR A 190 1.29 -12.40 -1.89
C THR A 190 0.39 -11.19 -1.77
N VAL A 191 0.65 -10.14 -2.54
CA VAL A 191 -0.21 -8.95 -2.59
C VAL A 191 -0.88 -8.85 -3.94
N ALA A 192 -2.21 -8.68 -3.92
CA ALA A 192 -3.01 -8.42 -5.11
C ALA A 192 -2.93 -6.94 -5.51
N ALA A 193 -3.34 -6.62 -6.73
CA ALA A 193 -3.32 -5.26 -7.27
C ALA A 193 -4.06 -4.24 -6.39
N ASP A 194 -5.11 -4.66 -5.70
CA ASP A 194 -5.93 -3.82 -4.81
C ASP A 194 -5.36 -3.64 -3.40
N GLY A 195 -4.21 -4.27 -3.09
CA GLY A 195 -3.57 -4.26 -1.78
C GLY A 195 -3.96 -5.38 -0.83
N THR A 196 -4.83 -6.31 -1.24
CA THR A 196 -5.16 -7.49 -0.45
C THR A 196 -3.95 -8.42 -0.36
N VAL A 197 -3.53 -8.75 0.86
CA VAL A 197 -2.45 -9.71 1.12
C VAL A 197 -3.04 -11.07 1.46
N THR A 198 -2.53 -12.11 0.82
CA THR A 198 -2.78 -13.50 1.17
C THR A 198 -1.54 -14.07 1.85
N PHE A 199 -1.71 -14.65 3.02
CA PHE A 199 -0.66 -15.33 3.78
C PHE A 199 -0.96 -16.82 3.85
N VAL A 200 -0.05 -17.63 3.32
CA VAL A 200 -0.08 -19.09 3.41
C VAL A 200 1.02 -19.51 4.39
N PRO A 201 0.67 -19.88 5.63
CA PRO A 201 1.67 -20.28 6.61
C PRO A 201 2.31 -21.62 6.25
N GLU A 202 3.55 -21.85 6.66
CA GLU A 202 4.08 -23.19 6.73
C GLU A 202 3.29 -23.99 7.80
N LYS A 203 3.06 -25.27 7.54
CA LYS A 203 2.22 -26.13 8.39
C LYS A 203 2.68 -26.20 9.85
N SER A 204 3.98 -26.10 10.07
CA SER A 204 4.59 -26.14 11.43
C SER A 204 4.60 -24.77 12.12
N PHE A 205 4.32 -23.67 11.41
CA PHE A 205 4.43 -22.32 11.97
C PHE A 205 3.27 -22.00 12.90
N THR A 206 3.60 -21.46 14.08
CA THR A 206 2.67 -20.88 15.04
C THR A 206 3.25 -19.60 15.63
N GLY A 207 2.38 -18.68 16.07
CA GLY A 207 2.77 -17.41 16.67
C GLY A 207 2.55 -16.23 15.73
N LYS A 208 3.08 -15.08 16.12
CA LYS A 208 3.00 -13.84 15.34
C LYS A 208 4.03 -13.88 14.21
N ALA A 209 3.56 -13.79 12.98
CA ALA A 209 4.43 -13.75 11.80
C ALA A 209 5.04 -12.35 11.62
N PRO A 210 6.18 -12.23 10.93
CA PRO A 210 6.73 -10.93 10.54
C PRO A 210 5.72 -10.11 9.73
N ALA A 211 5.66 -8.81 10.00
CA ALA A 211 4.83 -7.90 9.22
C ALA A 211 5.41 -7.71 7.82
N VAL A 212 4.54 -7.55 6.83
CA VAL A 212 4.89 -7.09 5.48
C VAL A 212 4.28 -5.71 5.25
N THR A 213 4.99 -4.86 4.51
CA THR A 213 4.54 -3.50 4.21
C THR A 213 3.97 -3.45 2.80
N VAL A 214 2.72 -3.03 2.68
CA VAL A 214 2.01 -2.83 1.40
C VAL A 214 2.09 -1.37 1.03
N VAL A 215 2.41 -1.09 -0.24
CA VAL A 215 2.56 0.27 -0.79
C VAL A 215 1.57 0.46 -1.92
N ARG A 216 0.86 1.59 -1.89
CA ARG A 216 0.06 2.10 -3.00
C ARG A 216 0.37 3.58 -3.23
N GLU A 217 -0.02 4.11 -4.38
CA GLU A 217 0.14 5.53 -4.68
C GLU A 217 -1.18 6.16 -5.13
N ASP A 218 -1.28 7.47 -4.97
CA ASP A 218 -2.39 8.26 -5.50
C ASP A 218 -2.16 8.65 -6.98
N LYS A 219 -3.11 9.38 -7.59
CA LYS A 219 -3.00 9.83 -9.00
C LYS A 219 -1.88 10.85 -9.24
N ASN A 220 -1.29 11.42 -8.20
CA ASN A 220 -0.09 12.25 -8.28
C ASN A 220 1.21 11.44 -8.16
N GLY A 221 1.13 10.14 -7.83
CA GLY A 221 2.28 9.28 -7.58
C GLY A 221 2.81 9.38 -6.14
N THR A 222 2.07 10.04 -5.24
CA THR A 222 2.42 10.08 -3.81
C THR A 222 2.08 8.77 -3.15
N LYS A 223 3.07 8.16 -2.49
CA LYS A 223 2.95 6.83 -1.89
C LYS A 223 2.41 6.90 -0.48
N ALA A 224 1.59 5.90 -0.14
CA ALA A 224 1.20 5.55 1.21
C ALA A 224 1.54 4.08 1.47
N SER A 225 1.86 3.74 2.71
CA SER A 225 2.20 2.38 3.10
C SER A 225 1.64 2.03 4.46
N ALA A 226 1.24 0.76 4.63
CA ALA A 226 0.84 0.20 5.91
C ALA A 226 1.18 -1.28 5.96
N THR A 227 1.28 -1.82 7.19
CA THR A 227 1.66 -3.21 7.43
C THR A 227 0.46 -4.14 7.49
N TYR A 228 0.68 -5.38 7.07
CA TYR A 228 -0.16 -6.53 7.36
C TYR A 228 0.62 -7.51 8.25
N THR A 229 0.01 -7.92 9.36
CA THR A 229 0.64 -8.82 10.33
C THR A 229 -0.31 -9.97 10.67
N PRO A 230 -0.07 -11.20 10.18
CA PRO A 230 -0.85 -12.37 10.57
C PRO A 230 -0.32 -13.00 11.86
N THR A 231 -1.22 -13.56 12.66
CA THR A 231 -0.92 -14.40 13.82
C THR A 231 -1.53 -15.78 13.59
N VAL A 232 -0.77 -16.82 13.89
CA VAL A 232 -1.18 -18.21 13.74
C VAL A 232 -1.31 -18.85 15.13
N THR A 233 -2.53 -19.29 15.47
CA THR A 233 -2.79 -20.02 16.72
C THR A 233 -2.51 -21.50 16.52
N PRO A 234 -1.84 -22.19 17.50
CA PRO A 234 -1.56 -23.61 17.37
C PRO A 234 -2.83 -24.46 17.36
N VAL A 235 -2.78 -25.57 16.63
CA VAL A 235 -3.79 -26.63 16.67
C VAL A 235 -3.12 -27.87 17.25
N THR A 236 -3.73 -28.44 18.29
CA THR A 236 -3.15 -29.60 19.02
C THR A 236 -4.15 -30.73 19.03
N PRO A 237 -3.88 -31.85 18.37
CA PRO A 237 -4.69 -33.07 18.48
C PRO A 237 -4.62 -33.67 19.86
N THR A 238 -5.62 -34.49 20.21
CA THR A 238 -5.68 -35.25 21.46
C THR A 238 -5.83 -36.76 21.20
N ALA A 239 -5.53 -37.58 22.20
CA ALA A 239 -5.68 -38.99 22.09
C ALA A 239 -6.22 -39.61 23.36
N THR A 240 -6.95 -40.73 23.21
CA THR A 240 -7.52 -41.49 24.32
C THR A 240 -6.90 -42.91 24.36
N PRO A 241 -6.39 -43.35 25.51
CA PRO A 241 -5.80 -44.69 25.67
C PRO A 241 -6.88 -45.77 25.60
N ALA A 242 -6.41 -47.00 25.40
CA ALA A 242 -7.23 -48.20 25.46
C ALA A 242 -6.63 -49.22 26.41
N GLU A 243 -7.48 -50.02 27.02
CA GLU A 243 -7.15 -51.12 27.89
C GLU A 243 -7.97 -52.34 27.48
N SER A 244 -7.45 -53.53 27.81
CA SER A 244 -8.19 -54.78 27.71
C SER A 244 -7.81 -55.73 28.84
N THR A 245 -8.70 -56.67 29.15
CA THR A 245 -8.43 -57.77 30.08
C THR A 245 -8.96 -59.05 29.47
N GLY A 246 -8.15 -60.08 29.43
CA GLY A 246 -8.53 -61.36 28.84
C GLY A 246 -7.69 -62.51 29.33
N PRO A 247 -8.14 -63.75 29.09
CA PRO A 247 -7.42 -64.96 29.57
C PRO A 247 -6.12 -65.17 28.80
N GLN A 248 -5.18 -65.85 29.47
CA GLN A 248 -3.89 -66.20 28.90
C GLN A 248 -4.03 -67.02 27.61
N GLY A 249 -3.08 -66.78 26.69
CA GLY A 249 -3.00 -67.51 25.42
C GLY A 249 -3.97 -66.98 24.34
N LEU A 250 -4.89 -66.00 24.65
CA LEU A 250 -5.81 -65.45 23.70
C LEU A 250 -5.37 -64.04 23.19
N VAL A 251 -5.70 -63.79 21.92
CA VAL A 251 -5.51 -62.44 21.31
C VAL A 251 -6.42 -61.44 22.02
N GLN A 252 -5.90 -60.26 22.30
CA GLN A 252 -6.67 -59.14 22.83
C GLN A 252 -6.57 -57.95 21.93
N THR A 253 -7.61 -57.08 21.92
CA THR A 253 -7.65 -55.84 21.14
C THR A 253 -8.10 -54.70 22.01
N GLY A 254 -7.65 -53.50 21.68
CA GLY A 254 -8.15 -52.25 22.23
C GLY A 254 -8.11 -51.18 21.16
N THR A 255 -9.13 -50.30 21.13
CA THR A 255 -9.22 -49.23 20.17
C THR A 255 -8.73 -47.93 20.79
N VAL A 256 -7.58 -47.41 20.38
CA VAL A 256 -7.16 -46.06 20.73
C VAL A 256 -7.87 -45.06 19.83
N THR A 257 -8.16 -43.85 20.34
CA THR A 257 -8.86 -42.81 19.59
C THR A 257 -7.98 -41.60 19.51
N PHE A 258 -7.81 -41.07 18.28
CA PHE A 258 -7.18 -39.80 18.00
C PHE A 258 -8.23 -38.79 17.58
N THR A 259 -8.20 -37.62 18.18
CA THR A 259 -9.18 -36.56 17.93
C THR A 259 -8.45 -35.32 17.44
N GLU A 260 -8.88 -34.78 16.29
CA GLU A 260 -8.33 -33.54 15.75
C GLU A 260 -8.53 -32.39 16.73
N GLY A 261 -7.56 -31.49 16.81
CA GLY A 261 -7.65 -30.26 17.61
C GLY A 261 -8.58 -29.23 16.99
N ASP A 262 -8.71 -29.26 15.67
CA ASP A 262 -9.60 -28.45 14.88
C ASP A 262 -9.83 -29.08 13.49
N PRO A 263 -11.04 -28.93 12.89
CA PRO A 263 -11.32 -29.47 11.55
C PRO A 263 -10.41 -28.96 10.44
N VAL A 264 -9.72 -27.84 10.62
CA VAL A 264 -8.71 -27.33 9.65
C VAL A 264 -7.48 -28.22 9.55
N ALA A 265 -7.21 -29.01 10.59
CA ALA A 265 -6.09 -29.94 10.68
C ALA A 265 -6.58 -31.32 11.15
N PRO A 266 -7.26 -32.12 10.30
CA PRO A 266 -7.72 -33.45 10.65
C PRO A 266 -6.54 -34.39 10.95
N ILE A 267 -6.83 -35.49 11.67
CA ILE A 267 -5.85 -36.57 11.86
C ILE A 267 -5.50 -37.20 10.52
N ASP A 268 -4.21 -37.29 10.23
CA ASP A 268 -3.69 -38.04 9.08
C ASP A 268 -3.55 -39.52 9.49
N LYS A 269 -4.50 -40.34 9.05
CA LYS A 269 -4.54 -41.78 9.39
C LYS A 269 -3.31 -42.55 8.92
N ASP A 270 -2.68 -42.10 7.83
CA ASP A 270 -1.46 -42.74 7.33
C ASP A 270 -0.29 -42.66 8.31
N THR A 271 -0.34 -41.69 9.24
CA THR A 271 0.69 -41.49 10.28
C THR A 271 0.48 -42.35 11.52
N ILE A 272 -0.67 -43.00 11.67
CA ILE A 272 -0.94 -43.87 12.85
C ILE A 272 0.06 -45.02 12.85
N THR A 273 0.82 -45.13 13.93
CA THR A 273 1.88 -46.15 14.08
C THR A 273 2.14 -46.50 15.55
N LEU A 274 2.68 -47.67 15.78
CA LEU A 274 3.29 -48.01 17.07
C LEU A 274 4.64 -47.31 17.19
N LEU A 275 5.07 -47.07 18.43
CA LEU A 275 6.43 -46.65 18.74
C LEU A 275 7.16 -47.80 19.47
N ASP A 276 8.39 -48.09 19.05
CA ASP A 276 9.25 -49.02 19.73
C ASP A 276 9.84 -48.44 21.06
N GLU A 277 10.64 -49.19 21.74
CA GLU A 277 11.27 -48.78 23.00
C GLU A 277 12.19 -47.54 22.86
N THR A 278 12.66 -47.27 21.64
CA THR A 278 13.51 -46.11 21.34
C THR A 278 12.67 -44.90 20.94
N GLY A 279 11.33 -45.04 20.85
CA GLY A 279 10.41 -44.02 20.41
C GLY A 279 10.32 -43.88 18.89
N GLN A 280 10.81 -44.86 18.13
CA GLN A 280 10.75 -44.83 16.66
C GLN A 280 9.50 -45.58 16.15
N PRO A 281 8.91 -45.11 15.02
CA PRO A 281 7.80 -45.78 14.37
C PRO A 281 8.15 -47.23 14.00
N ALA A 282 7.23 -48.15 14.31
CA ALA A 282 7.37 -49.55 14.00
C ALA A 282 6.04 -50.19 13.61
N ALA A 283 6.06 -51.09 12.62
CA ALA A 283 4.86 -51.79 12.15
C ALA A 283 4.43 -52.87 13.19
N SER A 284 5.33 -53.38 13.97
CA SER A 284 5.12 -54.34 15.06
C SER A 284 6.10 -54.06 16.19
N VAL A 285 5.63 -54.22 17.43
CA VAL A 285 6.45 -54.02 18.63
C VAL A 285 6.32 -55.28 19.51
N GLU A 286 7.45 -55.73 20.07
CA GLU A 286 7.44 -56.83 21.04
C GLU A 286 6.67 -56.42 22.30
N ALA A 287 5.76 -57.27 22.73
CA ALA A 287 5.07 -57.16 24.01
C ALA A 287 5.90 -57.81 25.10
N LYS A 288 6.16 -57.02 26.16
CA LYS A 288 7.02 -57.49 27.27
C LYS A 288 6.26 -57.51 28.58
N SER A 289 6.66 -58.46 29.46
CA SER A 289 6.29 -58.41 30.85
C SER A 289 7.00 -57.27 31.57
N PRO A 290 6.57 -56.87 32.80
CA PRO A 290 7.33 -55.95 33.63
C PRO A 290 8.76 -56.36 33.97
N ALA A 291 9.05 -57.71 33.91
CA ALA A 291 10.36 -58.19 34.06
C ALA A 291 11.24 -58.09 32.80
N GLY A 292 10.68 -57.72 31.66
CA GLY A 292 11.40 -57.61 30.41
C GLY A 292 11.34 -58.82 29.48
N ASP A 293 10.60 -59.86 29.85
CA ASP A 293 10.46 -61.06 29.01
C ASP A 293 9.53 -60.79 27.85
N VAL A 294 9.89 -61.27 26.66
CA VAL A 294 9.02 -61.14 25.46
C VAL A 294 7.87 -62.13 25.57
N ILE A 295 6.63 -61.66 25.60
CA ILE A 295 5.43 -62.46 25.82
C ILE A 295 4.47 -62.44 24.63
N GLY A 296 4.71 -61.58 23.63
CA GLY A 296 3.85 -61.43 22.46
C GLY A 296 4.32 -60.32 21.55
N THR A 297 3.41 -59.89 20.66
CA THR A 297 3.61 -58.77 19.74
C THR A 297 2.39 -57.87 19.68
N PHE A 298 2.63 -56.58 19.39
CA PHE A 298 1.60 -55.60 19.09
C PHE A 298 1.62 -55.24 17.62
N THR A 299 0.45 -55.03 17.06
CA THR A 299 0.20 -54.39 15.75
C THR A 299 -0.93 -53.38 15.86
N VAL A 300 -1.01 -52.39 14.93
CA VAL A 300 -2.11 -51.42 14.88
C VAL A 300 -2.71 -51.37 13.48
N ASP A 301 -4.04 -51.29 13.44
CA ASP A 301 -4.80 -50.98 12.22
C ASP A 301 -4.96 -49.47 12.13
N LYS A 302 -4.37 -48.89 11.09
CA LYS A 302 -4.39 -47.44 10.84
C LYS A 302 -5.78 -46.87 10.57
N GLU A 303 -6.66 -47.66 9.94
CA GLU A 303 -8.01 -47.19 9.59
C GLU A 303 -8.94 -47.10 10.80
N THR A 304 -8.76 -48.00 11.74
CA THR A 304 -9.69 -48.17 12.89
C THR A 304 -9.09 -47.74 14.22
N GLY A 305 -7.75 -47.63 14.33
CA GLY A 305 -7.05 -47.40 15.61
C GLY A 305 -7.05 -48.62 16.52
N VAL A 306 -7.44 -49.78 16.02
CA VAL A 306 -7.43 -51.04 16.78
C VAL A 306 -5.99 -51.54 16.94
N VAL A 307 -5.58 -51.65 18.18
CA VAL A 307 -4.28 -52.29 18.55
C VAL A 307 -4.57 -53.73 18.92
N THR A 308 -3.81 -54.66 18.34
CA THR A 308 -3.91 -56.05 18.58
C THR A 308 -2.68 -56.56 19.33
N PHE A 309 -2.91 -57.22 20.49
CA PHE A 309 -1.90 -57.99 21.20
C PHE A 309 -2.05 -59.45 20.80
N THR A 310 -0.98 -60.05 20.29
CA THR A 310 -0.94 -61.46 19.94
C THR A 310 0.09 -62.16 20.85
N PRO A 311 -0.34 -63.03 21.78
CA PRO A 311 0.60 -63.74 22.70
C PRO A 311 1.45 -64.75 21.94
N THR A 312 2.74 -64.73 22.19
CA THR A 312 3.70 -65.81 21.79
C THR A 312 3.96 -66.76 22.93
N ASP A 313 4.00 -66.23 24.16
CA ASP A 313 3.99 -67.11 25.38
C ASP A 313 2.53 -67.27 25.87
N LYS A 314 1.97 -68.43 25.58
CA LYS A 314 0.58 -68.77 25.93
C LYS A 314 0.39 -69.13 27.42
N SER A 315 1.46 -69.26 28.13
CA SER A 315 1.42 -69.59 29.55
C SER A 315 1.53 -68.38 30.46
N TYR A 316 1.90 -67.23 29.90
CA TYR A 316 2.04 -66.00 30.66
C TYR A 316 0.69 -65.49 31.15
N SER A 317 0.63 -65.07 32.42
CA SER A 317 -0.47 -64.27 32.99
C SER A 317 0.10 -63.12 33.82
N GLY A 318 -0.53 -61.97 33.81
CA GLY A 318 -0.07 -60.78 34.53
C GLY A 318 -0.16 -59.55 33.77
N ASP A 319 0.53 -58.48 34.20
CA ASP A 319 0.55 -57.17 33.57
C ASP A 319 1.48 -57.19 32.35
N VAL A 320 1.11 -56.40 31.33
CA VAL A 320 1.90 -56.22 30.12
C VAL A 320 2.37 -54.75 30.05
N VAL A 321 3.61 -54.53 29.66
CA VAL A 321 4.12 -53.18 29.44
C VAL A 321 3.27 -52.48 28.35
N PRO A 322 2.72 -51.30 28.61
CA PRO A 322 1.92 -50.56 27.61
C PRO A 322 2.73 -50.28 26.32
N VAL A 323 2.08 -50.45 25.16
CA VAL A 323 2.64 -50.00 23.90
C VAL A 323 2.19 -48.58 23.61
N LYS A 324 3.11 -47.76 23.09
CA LYS A 324 2.79 -46.42 22.61
C LYS A 324 2.27 -46.45 21.18
N VAL A 325 1.23 -45.64 20.94
CA VAL A 325 0.65 -45.42 19.61
C VAL A 325 0.68 -43.91 19.34
N GLN A 326 1.16 -43.53 18.17
CA GLN A 326 1.30 -42.14 17.76
C GLN A 326 0.47 -41.87 16.50
N ALA A 327 -0.05 -40.69 16.39
CA ALA A 327 -0.61 -40.11 15.14
C ALA A 327 -0.16 -38.66 15.00
N ALA A 328 -0.24 -38.12 13.78
CA ALA A 328 -0.07 -36.73 13.50
C ALA A 328 -1.35 -36.16 12.84
N ASP A 329 -1.58 -34.88 13.00
CA ASP A 329 -2.56 -34.15 12.19
C ASP A 329 -1.94 -33.76 10.83
N THR A 330 -2.73 -33.16 9.95
CA THR A 330 -2.25 -32.73 8.62
C THR A 330 -1.25 -31.56 8.66
N ASN A 331 -1.05 -30.93 9.83
CA ASN A 331 0.03 -29.96 10.06
C ASN A 331 1.34 -30.67 10.49
N GLY A 332 1.29 -31.96 10.78
CA GLY A 332 2.44 -32.73 11.29
C GLY A 332 2.60 -32.65 12.82
N THR A 333 1.60 -32.10 13.53
CA THR A 333 1.61 -32.10 15.01
C THR A 333 1.29 -33.49 15.53
N THR A 334 2.20 -34.09 16.30
CA THR A 334 2.05 -35.47 16.82
C THR A 334 1.38 -35.51 18.16
N VAL A 335 0.67 -36.60 18.41
CA VAL A 335 0.07 -36.93 19.70
C VAL A 335 0.28 -38.44 19.98
N GLU A 336 0.55 -38.80 21.23
CA GLU A 336 0.77 -40.16 21.68
C GLU A 336 -0.31 -40.58 22.66
N THR A 337 -0.59 -41.89 22.64
CA THR A 337 -1.42 -42.59 23.66
C THR A 337 -0.90 -44.00 23.84
N THR A 338 -1.56 -44.79 24.70
CA THR A 338 -1.12 -46.16 25.04
C THR A 338 -2.25 -47.16 24.89
N TYR A 339 -1.88 -48.40 24.59
CA TYR A 339 -2.73 -49.55 24.77
C TYR A 339 -2.08 -50.50 25.81
N THR A 340 -2.88 -50.93 26.81
CA THR A 340 -2.44 -51.74 27.92
C THR A 340 -3.32 -53.00 28.05
N PRO A 341 -2.91 -54.14 27.56
CA PRO A 341 -3.58 -55.42 27.86
C PRO A 341 -3.21 -55.92 29.26
N LYS A 342 -4.15 -56.62 29.91
CA LYS A 342 -3.93 -57.40 31.13
C LYS A 342 -4.32 -58.84 30.88
N ILE A 343 -3.45 -59.78 31.27
CA ILE A 343 -3.64 -61.20 31.04
C ILE A 343 -4.00 -61.91 32.34
N THR A 344 -5.20 -62.51 32.35
CA THR A 344 -5.68 -63.25 33.50
C THR A 344 -5.33 -64.74 33.39
N PRO A 345 -5.00 -65.39 34.48
CA PRO A 345 -4.79 -66.88 34.50
C PRO A 345 -6.11 -67.57 34.12
N VAL A 346 -5.95 -68.80 33.57
CA VAL A 346 -7.05 -69.75 33.26
C VAL A 346 -7.06 -70.87 34.29
#